data_3003595b8d213a828694ef9effaf8a0a
#
_entry.id   3003595b8d213a828694ef9effaf8a0a
#
_cell.length_a   1.000
_cell.length_b   1.000
_cell.length_c   1.000
_cell.angle_alpha   90.00
_cell.angle_beta   90.00
_cell.angle_gamma   90.00
#
_symmetry.space_group_name_H-M   'P 1'
#
loop_
_entity.id
_entity.type
_entity.pdbx_description
1 polymer ?
#
loop_
_entity_poly.entity_id
_entity_poly.type
_entity_poly.pdbx_seq_one_letter_code
_entity_poly.pdbx_strand_id
1 'polypeptide(L)'
;MIDLSIHEAALERTIQRARERNIIIPTFEQQRNPALIPDAVKRHLAGVGLWDPNPINLFRITWHNEPVVKSGGFGGVNYLELPKAITGIDPRIIVIVGKWFPPGAHKVGAAFGCL
;
A
#
# COMPACT_ATOMS: atom_id res chain seq x y z
N MET A 1 24.74 -13.77 -8.65
CA MET A 1 23.94 -14.11 -7.44
C MET A 1 23.68 -12.82 -6.70
N ILE A 2 22.44 -12.54 -6.36
CA ILE A 2 22.10 -11.33 -5.58
C ILE A 2 22.51 -11.59 -4.14
N ASP A 3 23.29 -10.67 -3.55
CA ASP A 3 23.62 -10.70 -2.14
C ASP A 3 22.38 -10.27 -1.32
N LEU A 4 21.86 -11.18 -0.50
CA LEU A 4 20.71 -10.95 0.37
C LEU A 4 21.15 -10.75 1.84
N SER A 5 22.43 -10.52 2.09
CA SER A 5 22.91 -10.25 3.43
C SER A 5 22.40 -8.92 3.96
N ILE A 6 22.05 -8.89 5.24
CA ILE A 6 21.62 -7.67 5.92
C ILE A 6 22.86 -6.89 6.35
N HIS A 7 22.96 -5.64 5.91
CA HIS A 7 23.98 -4.71 6.39
C HIS A 7 23.55 -4.13 7.74
N GLU A 8 23.87 -4.81 8.84
CA GLU A 8 23.42 -4.47 10.20
C GLU A 8 23.64 -3.00 10.55
N ALA A 9 24.82 -2.44 10.27
CA ALA A 9 25.10 -1.03 10.57
C ALA A 9 24.21 -0.05 9.77
N ALA A 10 23.76 -0.41 8.57
CA ALA A 10 22.83 0.39 7.80
C ALA A 10 21.41 0.26 8.35
N LEU A 11 21.04 -0.94 8.75
CA LEU A 11 19.74 -1.20 9.39
C LEU A 11 19.60 -0.42 10.70
N GLU A 12 20.58 -0.46 11.58
CA GLU A 12 20.59 0.28 12.84
C GLU A 12 20.44 1.78 12.62
N ARG A 13 21.22 2.37 11.70
CA ARG A 13 21.10 3.80 11.36
C ARG A 13 19.71 4.15 10.82
N THR A 14 19.12 3.28 10.03
CA THR A 14 17.78 3.48 9.46
C THR A 14 16.72 3.44 10.54
N ILE A 15 16.80 2.46 11.45
CA ILE A 15 15.88 2.34 12.60
C ILE A 15 16.00 3.56 13.49
N GLN A 16 17.20 4.02 13.81
CA GLN A 16 17.42 5.20 14.63
C GLN A 16 16.78 6.44 13.99
N ARG A 17 17.04 6.69 12.69
CA ARG A 17 16.42 7.81 11.95
C ARG A 17 14.90 7.74 11.92
N ALA A 18 14.34 6.55 11.76
CA ALA A 18 12.89 6.37 11.78
C ALA A 18 12.31 6.73 13.16
N ARG A 19 12.97 6.30 14.24
CA ARG A 19 12.57 6.63 15.62
C ARG A 19 12.65 8.13 15.91
N GLU A 20 13.75 8.78 15.54
CA GLU A 20 13.96 10.23 15.73
C GLU A 20 12.91 11.08 14.99
N ARG A 21 12.39 10.57 13.88
CA ARG A 21 11.40 11.26 13.03
C ARG A 21 9.97 10.76 13.25
N ASN A 22 9.74 9.85 14.19
CA ASN A 22 8.45 9.20 14.42
C ASN A 22 7.86 8.57 13.14
N ILE A 23 8.73 8.02 12.28
CA ILE A 23 8.31 7.34 11.07
C ILE A 23 7.95 5.90 11.41
N ILE A 24 6.75 5.50 11.05
CA ILE A 24 6.27 4.12 11.11
C ILE A 24 5.97 3.64 9.70
N ILE A 25 6.29 2.39 9.43
CA ILE A 25 6.03 1.75 8.14
C ILE A 25 5.20 0.47 8.35
N PRO A 26 4.43 0.03 7.37
CA PRO A 26 3.67 -1.21 7.46
C PRO A 26 4.58 -2.44 7.38
N THR A 27 4.13 -3.54 7.94
CA THR A 27 4.64 -4.87 7.60
C THR A 27 3.97 -5.35 6.30
N PHE A 28 4.60 -6.29 5.59
CA PHE A 28 3.98 -6.91 4.42
C PHE A 28 2.67 -7.64 4.77
N GLU A 29 2.58 -8.18 5.98
CA GLU A 29 1.35 -8.81 6.45
C GLU A 29 0.21 -7.80 6.62
N GLN A 30 0.49 -6.61 7.15
CA GLN A 30 -0.49 -5.52 7.24
C GLN A 30 -0.93 -5.02 5.86
N GLN A 31 -0.02 -5.00 4.88
CA GLN A 31 -0.37 -4.65 3.50
C GLN A 31 -1.26 -5.71 2.84
N ARG A 32 -1.00 -6.98 3.11
CA ARG A 32 -1.84 -8.09 2.64
C ARG A 32 -3.19 -8.16 3.34
N ASN A 33 -3.21 -7.87 4.64
CA ASN A 33 -4.41 -7.88 5.47
C ASN A 33 -4.53 -6.59 6.28
N PRO A 34 -5.15 -5.54 5.73
CA PRO A 34 -5.31 -4.25 6.40
C PRO A 34 -6.11 -4.28 7.69
N ALA A 35 -6.81 -5.36 8.00
CA ALA A 35 -7.47 -5.52 9.30
C ALA A 35 -6.46 -5.48 10.46
N LEU A 36 -5.21 -5.89 10.21
CA LEU A 36 -4.11 -5.87 11.18
C LEU A 36 -3.49 -4.49 11.41
N ILE A 37 -3.86 -3.48 10.62
CA ILE A 37 -3.37 -2.12 10.80
C ILE A 37 -4.01 -1.53 12.05
N PRO A 38 -3.21 -0.97 13.00
CA PRO A 38 -3.76 -0.36 14.21
C PRO A 38 -4.73 0.78 13.92
N ASP A 39 -5.79 0.91 14.71
CA ASP A 39 -6.80 1.95 14.52
C ASP A 39 -6.22 3.37 14.66
N ALA A 40 -5.18 3.54 15.47
CA ALA A 40 -4.46 4.81 15.57
C ALA A 40 -3.86 5.23 14.22
N VAL A 41 -3.28 4.28 13.47
CA VAL A 41 -2.75 4.51 12.12
C VAL A 41 -3.87 4.85 11.14
N LYS A 42 -4.98 4.10 11.18
CA LYS A 42 -6.16 4.35 10.32
C LYS A 42 -6.72 5.75 10.55
N ARG A 43 -6.83 6.19 11.82
CA ARG A 43 -7.27 7.55 12.15
C ARG A 43 -6.31 8.63 11.63
N HIS A 44 -5.00 8.38 11.72
CA HIS A 44 -4.02 9.31 11.17
C HIS A 44 -4.10 9.39 9.64
N LEU A 45 -4.25 8.26 8.97
CA LEU A 45 -4.44 8.20 7.51
C LEU A 45 -5.64 9.02 7.02
N ALA A 46 -6.70 9.10 7.82
CA ALA A 46 -7.89 9.89 7.46
C ALA A 46 -7.59 11.38 7.23
N GLY A 47 -6.55 11.92 7.86
CA GLY A 47 -6.08 13.29 7.69
C GLY A 47 -5.01 13.49 6.62
N VAL A 48 -4.58 12.42 5.92
CA VAL A 48 -3.48 12.47 4.95
C VAL A 48 -4.00 12.12 3.56
N GLY A 49 -3.79 13.01 2.60
CA GLY A 49 -4.17 12.79 1.21
C GLY A 49 -3.32 11.71 0.54
N LEU A 50 -3.89 11.06 -0.48
CA LEU A 50 -3.19 9.99 -1.22
C LEU A 50 -1.88 10.48 -1.87
N TRP A 51 -1.84 11.76 -2.25
CA TRP A 51 -0.73 12.39 -2.95
C TRP A 51 0.27 13.10 -2.02
N ASP A 52 -0.03 13.13 -0.72
CA ASP A 52 0.83 13.79 0.26
C ASP A 52 2.12 12.99 0.44
N PRO A 53 3.30 13.64 0.45
CA PRO A 53 4.57 12.98 0.69
C PRO A 53 4.75 12.65 2.19
N ASN A 54 3.86 11.84 2.71
CA ASN A 54 3.83 11.42 4.11
C ASN A 54 4.12 9.92 4.21
N PRO A 55 5.13 9.50 5.02
CA PRO A 55 5.48 8.08 5.17
C PRO A 55 4.32 7.17 5.57
N ILE A 56 3.31 7.70 6.29
CA ILE A 56 2.14 6.90 6.68
C ILE A 56 1.33 6.41 5.45
N ASN A 57 1.49 7.07 4.29
CA ASN A 57 0.89 6.62 3.05
C ASN A 57 1.38 5.24 2.60
N LEU A 58 2.52 4.75 3.11
CA LEU A 58 2.99 3.40 2.84
C LEU A 58 2.00 2.32 3.32
N PHE A 59 1.18 2.61 4.34
CA PHE A 59 0.09 1.72 4.75
C PHE A 59 -1.01 1.55 3.69
N ARG A 60 -1.11 2.46 2.72
CA ARG A 60 -2.01 2.36 1.58
C ARG A 60 -1.48 1.52 0.42
N ILE A 61 -0.30 0.92 0.56
CA ILE A 61 0.23 -0.04 -0.42
C ILE A 61 -0.48 -1.38 -0.23
N THR A 62 -1.70 -1.46 -0.72
CA THR A 62 -2.55 -2.65 -0.65
C THR A 62 -3.65 -2.59 -1.71
N TRP A 63 -4.08 -3.75 -2.21
CA TRP A 63 -5.22 -3.87 -3.12
C TRP A 63 -6.57 -3.65 -2.45
N HIS A 64 -6.58 -3.54 -1.11
CA HIS A 64 -7.77 -3.31 -0.29
C HIS A 64 -8.03 -1.83 0.00
N ASN A 65 -7.30 -0.91 -0.65
CA ASN A 65 -7.55 0.52 -0.49
C ASN A 65 -8.96 0.89 -0.92
N GLU A 66 -9.62 1.67 -0.10
CA GLU A 66 -10.83 2.34 -0.50
C GLU A 66 -10.52 3.55 -1.39
N PRO A 67 -11.47 3.97 -2.25
CA PRO A 67 -11.38 5.23 -2.95
C PRO A 67 -11.08 6.39 -1.99
N VAL A 68 -10.23 7.32 -2.42
CA VAL A 68 -9.73 8.45 -1.59
C VAL A 68 -10.84 9.25 -0.92
N VAL A 69 -12.00 9.34 -1.54
CA VAL A 69 -13.18 10.01 -0.99
C VAL A 69 -13.64 9.43 0.34
N LYS A 70 -13.20 8.23 0.72
CA LYS A 70 -13.49 7.57 1.98
C LYS A 70 -12.36 7.66 3.01
N SER A 71 -11.40 8.52 2.79
CA SER A 71 -10.40 8.93 3.79
C SER A 71 -9.62 7.81 4.44
N GLY A 72 -9.00 6.95 3.63
CA GLY A 72 -8.07 5.93 4.13
C GLY A 72 -8.72 4.72 4.77
N GLY A 73 -9.99 4.47 4.48
CA GLY A 73 -10.63 3.20 4.77
C GLY A 73 -9.98 2.05 4.00
N PHE A 74 -10.14 0.85 4.51
CA PHE A 74 -9.73 -0.39 3.85
C PHE A 74 -10.97 -1.27 3.71
N GLY A 75 -11.19 -1.78 2.50
CA GLY A 75 -12.36 -2.60 2.18
C GLY A 75 -11.98 -3.90 1.48
N GLY A 76 -12.82 -4.33 0.57
CA GLY A 76 -12.55 -5.44 -0.32
C GLY A 76 -11.47 -5.08 -1.36
N VAL A 77 -11.01 -6.07 -2.11
CA VAL A 77 -10.07 -5.83 -3.22
C VAL A 77 -10.72 -4.95 -4.28
N ASN A 78 -10.02 -3.91 -4.72
CA ASN A 78 -10.49 -3.03 -5.78
C ASN A 78 -10.31 -3.70 -7.14
N TYR A 79 -11.40 -4.08 -7.77
CA TYR A 79 -11.38 -4.68 -9.10
C TYR A 79 -12.57 -4.25 -9.94
N LEU A 80 -12.43 -4.41 -11.24
CA LEU A 80 -13.51 -4.32 -12.22
C LEU A 80 -13.62 -5.64 -12.95
N GLU A 81 -14.83 -6.12 -13.15
CA GLU A 81 -15.09 -7.21 -14.09
C GLU A 81 -15.54 -6.62 -15.42
N LEU A 82 -14.83 -6.96 -16.50
CA LEU A 82 -15.19 -6.49 -17.82
C LEU A 82 -16.40 -7.28 -18.32
N PRO A 83 -17.50 -6.60 -18.72
CA PRO A 83 -18.67 -7.29 -19.23
C PRO A 83 -18.38 -8.07 -20.51
N LYS A 84 -19.00 -9.25 -20.67
CA LYS A 84 -18.91 -10.06 -21.89
C LYS A 84 -19.28 -9.27 -23.15
N ALA A 85 -20.19 -8.32 -23.04
CA ALA A 85 -20.57 -7.44 -24.15
C ALA A 85 -19.40 -6.62 -24.71
N ILE A 86 -18.40 -6.31 -23.86
CA ILE A 86 -17.18 -5.57 -24.27
C ILE A 86 -16.11 -6.55 -24.72
N THR A 87 -15.92 -7.66 -24.01
CA THR A 87 -14.82 -8.60 -24.26
C THR A 87 -15.09 -9.57 -25.40
N GLY A 88 -16.33 -9.87 -25.67
CA GLY A 88 -16.76 -10.84 -26.70
C GLY A 88 -16.42 -12.30 -26.40
N ILE A 89 -15.91 -12.60 -25.21
CA ILE A 89 -15.47 -13.95 -24.81
C ILE A 89 -16.19 -14.44 -23.56
N ASP A 90 -16.25 -15.77 -23.36
CA ASP A 90 -16.89 -16.38 -22.19
C ASP A 90 -16.10 -16.27 -20.87
N PRO A 91 -14.76 -16.39 -20.87
CA PRO A 91 -13.98 -16.25 -19.65
C PRO A 91 -14.22 -14.91 -18.95
N ARG A 92 -14.26 -14.93 -17.61
CA ARG A 92 -14.33 -13.72 -16.81
C ARG A 92 -12.98 -13.00 -16.86
N ILE A 93 -13.00 -11.71 -17.19
CA ILE A 93 -11.82 -10.85 -17.17
C ILE A 93 -11.95 -9.90 -15.99
N ILE A 94 -11.05 -10.04 -15.02
CA ILE A 94 -11.00 -9.23 -13.82
C ILE A 94 -9.78 -8.32 -13.92
N VAL A 95 -10.02 -7.01 -13.77
CA VAL A 95 -8.98 -5.98 -13.80
C VAL A 95 -8.81 -5.45 -12.37
N ILE A 96 -7.64 -5.63 -11.80
CA ILE A 96 -7.30 -5.09 -10.49
C ILE A 96 -7.01 -3.59 -10.60
N VAL A 97 -7.68 -2.78 -9.75
CA VAL A 97 -7.59 -1.32 -9.82
C VAL A 97 -6.48 -0.80 -8.93
N GLY A 98 -5.39 -0.32 -9.53
CA GLY A 98 -4.21 0.18 -8.82
C GLY A 98 -4.18 1.69 -8.57
N LYS A 99 -5.19 2.44 -8.98
CA LYS A 99 -5.18 3.91 -8.88
C LYS A 99 -5.29 4.45 -7.43
N TRP A 100 -5.67 3.60 -6.49
CA TRP A 100 -5.81 3.94 -5.08
C TRP A 100 -4.55 3.68 -4.25
N PHE A 101 -3.48 3.21 -4.88
CA PHE A 101 -2.15 3.21 -4.27
C PHE A 101 -1.59 4.64 -4.28
N PRO A 102 -0.77 5.04 -3.29
CA PRO A 102 -0.04 6.30 -3.36
C PRO A 102 1.12 6.18 -4.38
N PRO A 103 1.39 7.16 -5.18
CA PRO A 103 0.59 8.29 -5.61
C PRO A 103 -0.24 7.98 -6.88
N GLY A 104 -1.18 7.07 -6.78
CA GLY A 104 -2.10 6.74 -7.88
C GLY A 104 -1.65 5.59 -8.78
N ALA A 105 -0.61 4.82 -8.41
CA ALA A 105 -0.13 3.69 -9.19
C ALA A 105 0.40 2.55 -8.31
N HIS A 106 0.04 1.30 -8.65
CA HIS A 106 0.49 0.11 -7.91
C HIS A 106 2.02 -0.14 -7.95
N LYS A 107 2.75 0.51 -8.84
CA LYS A 107 4.22 0.40 -8.95
C LYS A 107 4.95 0.75 -7.65
N VAL A 108 4.36 1.57 -6.79
CA VAL A 108 4.92 1.89 -5.47
C VAL A 108 5.08 0.64 -4.60
N GLY A 109 4.20 -0.36 -4.76
CA GLY A 109 4.29 -1.63 -4.02
C GLY A 109 5.56 -2.40 -4.37
N ALA A 110 5.89 -2.49 -5.66
CA ALA A 110 7.12 -3.13 -6.11
C ALA A 110 8.36 -2.36 -5.61
N ALA A 111 8.34 -1.02 -5.70
CA ALA A 111 9.44 -0.19 -5.20
C ALA A 111 9.65 -0.37 -3.69
N PHE A 112 8.56 -0.39 -2.91
CA PHE A 112 8.63 -0.61 -1.46
C PHE A 112 9.18 -2.00 -1.11
N GLY A 113 8.86 -3.01 -1.90
CA GLY A 113 9.36 -4.38 -1.69
C GLY A 113 10.85 -4.58 -2.02
N CYS A 114 11.47 -3.61 -2.71
CA CYS A 114 12.90 -3.64 -3.06
C CYS A 114 13.78 -2.84 -2.06
N LEU A 115 13.18 -2.11 -1.13
CA LEU A 115 13.89 -1.33 -0.10
C LEU A 115 14.19 -2.18 1.13
#